data_07ca1373d6223cd190594218a2ccd1a8
#
_entry.id   07ca1373d6223cd190594218a2ccd1a8
#
_cell.length_a   1.000
_cell.length_b   1.000
_cell.length_c   1.000
_cell.angle_alpha   90.00
_cell.angle_beta   90.00
_cell.angle_gamma   90.00
#
_symmetry.space_group_name_H-M   'P 1'
#
loop_
_entity.id
_entity.type
_entity.pdbx_description
1 polymer ?
#
loop_
_entity_poly.entity_id
_entity_poly.type
_entity_poly.pdbx_seq_one_letter_code
_entity_poly.pdbx_strand_id
1 'polypeptide(L)'
;MAATSTAERRAGNAWRLWALIPLLLLVGVVALFASSGTTLLDLVGRAPPALDQFDIRRVEFKPGEVTIRVTNPQQKKLTIASVTVDDAIVPFHTDGPTRLSKLRSSTIVVPYQWVDGDPYTVGVTSSTGIETTASVPAAVEARGASPRGFLGYALIGLLVGVIPVALGLAWLPSLRRADPRWVAAFMALTAGLLSFLALDALAEALDLQARLPSGLQGPGLILLGVAASYLGLTFVAQRFSARGNRDRSAPLEGVALATLVAIGIGLHNLGEGLAIGSSIAIGELALGTFLIIGFMVHNVTEGLGIAAPIAGGERVNAWRLAALALVAGGPAILGGWIGGFLTSDVLGVFFFALAVGAALQVVVEVGRYVARRAPGGLRSGHVVGGYLAGIVVMYTTGLLVA
;
A
#
# COMPACT_ATOMS: atom_id res chain seq x y z
N MET A 1 -43.43 40.81 12.37
CA MET A 1 -42.17 40.63 11.56
C MET A 1 -41.37 39.36 11.89
N ALA A 2 -41.93 38.34 12.55
CA ALA A 2 -41.20 37.12 12.94
C ALA A 2 -41.63 35.84 12.17
N ALA A 3 -42.63 35.90 11.30
CA ALA A 3 -43.15 34.72 10.59
C ALA A 3 -42.50 34.46 9.22
N THR A 4 -41.80 35.44 8.65
CA THR A 4 -41.16 35.32 7.33
C THR A 4 -39.79 34.63 7.36
N SER A 5 -39.10 34.60 8.52
CA SER A 5 -37.75 34.05 8.60
C SER A 5 -37.68 32.51 8.69
N THR A 6 -38.74 31.85 9.15
CA THR A 6 -38.80 30.39 9.29
C THR A 6 -39.23 29.69 7.98
N ALA A 7 -40.05 30.36 7.15
CA ALA A 7 -40.42 29.82 5.84
C ALA A 7 -39.28 29.87 4.83
N GLU A 8 -38.50 30.96 4.83
CA GLU A 8 -37.28 31.06 3.96
C GLU A 8 -36.17 30.07 4.34
N ARG A 9 -35.99 29.77 5.63
CA ARG A 9 -35.02 28.72 6.07
C ARG A 9 -35.48 27.31 5.69
N ARG A 10 -36.79 27.02 5.64
CA ARG A 10 -37.31 25.73 5.17
C ARG A 10 -37.18 25.56 3.66
N ALA A 11 -37.36 26.62 2.87
CA ALA A 11 -37.16 26.61 1.43
C ALA A 11 -35.66 26.45 1.07
N GLY A 12 -34.72 27.01 1.88
CA GLY A 12 -33.29 26.97 1.66
C GLY A 12 -32.65 25.60 1.76
N ASN A 13 -33.29 24.60 2.38
CA ASN A 13 -32.74 23.25 2.51
C ASN A 13 -33.44 22.18 1.66
N ALA A 14 -34.60 22.52 1.08
CA ALA A 14 -35.35 21.57 0.26
C ALA A 14 -34.56 21.08 -0.98
N TRP A 15 -33.72 21.92 -1.59
CA TRP A 15 -32.87 21.52 -2.72
C TRP A 15 -31.93 20.40 -2.40
N ARG A 16 -31.45 20.30 -1.14
CA ARG A 16 -30.54 19.20 -0.69
C ARG A 16 -31.28 17.86 -0.67
N LEU A 17 -32.56 17.86 -0.32
CA LEU A 17 -33.39 16.67 -0.39
C LEU A 17 -33.67 16.27 -1.85
N TRP A 18 -33.95 17.25 -2.71
CA TRP A 18 -34.10 17.00 -4.16
C TRP A 18 -32.84 16.46 -4.82
N ALA A 19 -31.66 16.89 -4.36
CA ALA A 19 -30.38 16.37 -4.85
C ALA A 19 -30.14 14.89 -4.49
N LEU A 20 -30.80 14.35 -3.47
CA LEU A 20 -30.74 12.93 -3.12
C LEU A 20 -31.58 12.03 -4.02
N ILE A 21 -32.63 12.56 -4.68
CA ILE A 21 -33.52 11.76 -5.52
C ILE A 21 -32.80 11.06 -6.67
N PRO A 22 -31.95 11.71 -7.48
CA PRO A 22 -31.20 11.03 -8.54
C PRO A 22 -30.28 9.92 -7.98
N LEU A 23 -29.68 10.15 -6.81
CA LEU A 23 -28.84 9.16 -6.15
C LEU A 23 -29.64 7.95 -5.67
N LEU A 24 -30.81 8.18 -5.05
CA LEU A 24 -31.70 7.10 -4.61
C LEU A 24 -32.27 6.31 -5.80
N LEU A 25 -32.62 6.99 -6.89
CA LEU A 25 -33.03 6.33 -8.13
C LEU A 25 -31.90 5.48 -8.71
N LEU A 26 -30.68 6.00 -8.76
CA LEU A 26 -29.52 5.25 -9.22
C LEU A 26 -29.27 4.01 -8.35
N VAL A 27 -29.27 4.18 -7.02
CA VAL A 27 -29.13 3.05 -6.08
C VAL A 27 -30.26 2.04 -6.26
N GLY A 28 -31.52 2.50 -6.45
CA GLY A 28 -32.66 1.64 -6.72
C GLY A 28 -32.50 0.84 -8.02
N VAL A 29 -32.06 1.49 -9.09
CA VAL A 29 -31.79 0.83 -10.38
C VAL A 29 -30.66 -0.20 -10.25
N VAL A 30 -29.55 0.17 -9.60
CA VAL A 30 -28.42 -0.75 -9.36
C VAL A 30 -28.86 -1.94 -8.50
N ALA A 31 -29.63 -1.71 -7.44
CA ALA A 31 -30.16 -2.77 -6.58
C ALA A 31 -31.12 -3.70 -7.34
N LEU A 32 -31.97 -3.15 -8.20
CA LEU A 32 -32.87 -3.93 -9.05
C LEU A 32 -32.08 -4.82 -9.99
N PHE A 33 -31.07 -4.28 -10.68
CA PHE A 33 -30.18 -5.07 -11.54
C PHE A 33 -29.41 -6.15 -10.75
N ALA A 34 -28.88 -5.81 -9.59
CA ALA A 34 -28.15 -6.76 -8.76
C ALA A 34 -29.05 -7.89 -8.25
N SER A 35 -30.33 -7.61 -7.95
CA SER A 35 -31.30 -8.61 -7.46
C SER A 35 -31.90 -9.47 -8.58
N SER A 36 -32.01 -8.94 -9.80
CA SER A 36 -32.57 -9.69 -10.93
C SER A 36 -31.62 -10.72 -11.53
N GLY A 37 -30.29 -10.67 -11.17
CA GLY A 37 -29.29 -11.61 -11.69
C GLY A 37 -29.06 -11.55 -13.21
N THR A 38 -29.75 -10.66 -13.91
CA THR A 38 -29.57 -10.44 -15.35
C THR A 38 -28.43 -9.46 -15.57
N THR A 39 -27.43 -9.88 -16.32
CA THR A 39 -26.40 -8.97 -16.84
C THR A 39 -26.85 -8.43 -18.20
N LEU A 40 -26.45 -7.21 -18.55
CA LEU A 40 -26.71 -6.66 -19.89
C LEU A 40 -26.14 -7.57 -21.00
N LEU A 41 -25.12 -8.35 -20.66
CA LEU A 41 -24.54 -9.35 -21.57
C LEU A 41 -25.52 -10.48 -21.91
N ASP A 42 -26.39 -10.90 -20.97
CA ASP A 42 -27.40 -11.92 -21.22
C ASP A 42 -28.46 -11.47 -22.24
N LEU A 43 -28.66 -10.13 -22.35
CA LEU A 43 -29.56 -9.52 -23.32
C LEU A 43 -28.92 -9.40 -24.73
N VAL A 44 -27.60 -9.35 -24.82
CA VAL A 44 -26.85 -9.15 -26.08
C VAL A 44 -26.33 -10.47 -26.66
N GLY A 45 -26.17 -11.49 -25.82
CA GLY A 45 -25.69 -12.80 -26.23
C GLY A 45 -25.19 -13.62 -25.05
N ARG A 46 -24.92 -14.90 -25.24
CA ARG A 46 -24.30 -15.74 -24.19
C ARG A 46 -22.86 -15.31 -23.97
N ALA A 47 -22.58 -14.80 -22.78
CA ALA A 47 -21.20 -14.67 -22.32
C ALA A 47 -20.52 -16.05 -22.30
N PRO A 48 -19.25 -16.19 -22.71
CA PRO A 48 -18.53 -17.43 -22.53
C PRO A 48 -18.58 -17.84 -21.04
N PRO A 49 -18.77 -19.13 -20.74
CA PRO A 49 -18.82 -19.58 -19.35
C PRO A 49 -17.52 -19.19 -18.66
N ALA A 50 -17.64 -18.54 -17.51
CA ALA A 50 -16.47 -18.26 -16.68
C ALA A 50 -15.82 -19.59 -16.27
N LEU A 51 -14.50 -19.66 -16.34
CA LEU A 51 -13.72 -20.80 -15.89
C LEU A 51 -14.01 -21.05 -14.40
N ASP A 52 -14.28 -22.30 -14.03
CA ASP A 52 -14.62 -22.72 -12.66
C ASP A 52 -13.36 -22.85 -11.81
N GLN A 53 -12.58 -21.78 -11.73
CA GLN A 53 -11.33 -21.71 -11.00
C GLN A 53 -11.53 -21.12 -9.62
N PHE A 54 -10.88 -21.71 -8.63
CA PHE A 54 -10.69 -21.13 -7.31
C PHE A 54 -9.59 -20.07 -7.36
N ASP A 55 -9.54 -19.27 -6.31
CA ASP A 55 -8.43 -18.38 -6.03
C ASP A 55 -7.75 -18.91 -4.76
N ILE A 56 -6.51 -19.42 -4.90
CA ILE A 56 -5.70 -19.91 -3.79
C ILE A 56 -5.02 -18.69 -3.16
N ARG A 57 -5.52 -18.30 -1.98
CA ARG A 57 -5.07 -17.11 -1.27
C ARG A 57 -3.82 -17.32 -0.46
N ARG A 58 -3.65 -18.52 0.09
CA ARG A 58 -2.56 -18.81 1.01
C ARG A 58 -2.34 -20.31 1.10
N VAL A 59 -1.07 -20.71 1.15
CA VAL A 59 -0.62 -22.04 1.48
C VAL A 59 0.26 -21.91 2.73
N GLU A 60 -0.05 -22.66 3.77
CA GLU A 60 0.69 -22.67 5.02
C GLU A 60 1.14 -24.10 5.33
N PHE A 61 2.39 -24.26 5.69
CA PHE A 61 2.98 -25.51 6.14
C PHE A 61 3.05 -25.51 7.66
N LYS A 62 2.42 -26.51 8.29
CA LYS A 62 2.48 -26.75 9.73
C LYS A 62 2.99 -28.16 9.98
N PRO A 63 3.49 -28.50 11.17
CA PRO A 63 3.97 -29.85 11.46
C PRO A 63 2.91 -30.91 11.12
N GLY A 64 3.19 -31.73 10.08
CA GLY A 64 2.31 -32.82 9.65
C GLY A 64 1.08 -32.42 8.85
N GLU A 65 0.90 -31.13 8.49
CA GLU A 65 -0.24 -30.67 7.67
C GLU A 65 0.13 -29.51 6.74
N VAL A 66 -0.57 -29.46 5.61
CA VAL A 66 -0.58 -28.29 4.70
C VAL A 66 -1.97 -27.69 4.71
N THR A 67 -2.06 -26.41 4.98
CA THR A 67 -3.31 -25.64 5.04
C THR A 67 -3.41 -24.74 3.81
N ILE A 68 -4.49 -24.87 3.02
CA ILE A 68 -4.71 -24.12 1.79
C ILE A 68 -5.98 -23.28 1.97
N ARG A 69 -5.86 -21.96 1.88
CA ARG A 69 -7.01 -21.06 1.91
C ARG A 69 -7.46 -20.74 0.50
N VAL A 70 -8.69 -21.12 0.16
CA VAL A 70 -9.28 -20.89 -1.16
C VAL A 70 -10.49 -19.97 -1.07
N THR A 71 -10.69 -19.18 -2.14
CA THR A 71 -11.85 -18.30 -2.30
C THR A 71 -12.52 -18.60 -3.64
N ASN A 72 -13.84 -18.51 -3.69
CA ASN A 72 -14.57 -18.55 -4.96
C ASN A 72 -14.71 -17.14 -5.55
N PRO A 73 -13.97 -16.81 -6.64
CA PRO A 73 -14.09 -15.50 -7.29
C PRO A 73 -15.31 -15.42 -8.22
N GLN A 74 -15.95 -16.56 -8.54
CA GLN A 74 -16.99 -16.67 -9.56
C GLN A 74 -18.37 -16.26 -9.04
N GLN A 75 -19.26 -15.92 -9.97
CA GLN A 75 -20.66 -15.58 -9.65
C GLN A 75 -21.44 -16.82 -9.17
N LYS A 76 -21.13 -17.98 -9.74
CA LYS A 76 -21.75 -19.26 -9.37
C LYS A 76 -21.05 -19.92 -8.20
N LYS A 77 -21.77 -20.83 -7.54
CA LYS A 77 -21.20 -21.62 -6.44
C LYS A 77 -20.21 -22.65 -7.02
N LEU A 78 -19.02 -22.73 -6.45
CA LEU A 78 -18.00 -23.73 -6.74
C LEU A 78 -17.92 -24.74 -5.60
N THR A 79 -17.71 -26.00 -5.93
CA THR A 79 -17.50 -27.08 -4.95
C THR A 79 -16.08 -27.61 -5.08
N ILE A 80 -15.38 -27.77 -3.98
CA ILE A 80 -14.04 -28.37 -3.90
C ILE A 80 -14.23 -29.90 -4.09
N ALA A 81 -13.60 -30.47 -5.12
CA ALA A 81 -13.72 -31.88 -5.46
C ALA A 81 -12.50 -32.69 -5.03
N SER A 82 -11.29 -32.22 -5.31
CA SER A 82 -10.04 -32.87 -4.95
C SER A 82 -8.94 -31.85 -4.69
N VAL A 83 -7.91 -32.30 -4.01
CA VAL A 83 -6.70 -31.53 -3.71
C VAL A 83 -5.50 -32.36 -4.12
N THR A 84 -4.51 -31.72 -4.72
CA THR A 84 -3.24 -32.31 -5.10
C THR A 84 -2.08 -31.63 -4.38
N VAL A 85 -1.05 -32.40 -4.08
CA VAL A 85 0.27 -31.93 -3.66
C VAL A 85 1.29 -32.62 -4.57
N ASP A 86 2.07 -31.83 -5.33
CA ASP A 86 2.99 -32.32 -6.36
C ASP A 86 2.34 -33.34 -7.30
N ASP A 87 1.21 -32.96 -7.87
CA ASP A 87 0.35 -33.75 -8.80
C ASP A 87 -0.28 -35.03 -8.17
N ALA A 88 0.02 -35.34 -6.91
CA ALA A 88 -0.58 -36.48 -6.23
C ALA A 88 -1.89 -36.07 -5.53
N ILE A 89 -2.97 -36.79 -5.81
CA ILE A 89 -4.26 -36.59 -5.09
C ILE A 89 -4.08 -37.01 -3.63
N VAL A 90 -4.41 -36.10 -2.72
CA VAL A 90 -4.25 -36.29 -1.27
C VAL A 90 -5.59 -36.21 -0.54
N PRO A 91 -5.77 -36.94 0.57
CA PRO A 91 -6.93 -36.76 1.42
C PRO A 91 -6.93 -35.40 2.06
N PHE A 92 -8.10 -34.80 2.18
CA PHE A 92 -8.26 -33.48 2.79
C PHE A 92 -9.54 -33.38 3.59
N HIS A 93 -9.61 -32.44 4.50
CA HIS A 93 -10.84 -31.94 5.11
C HIS A 93 -10.90 -30.42 5.06
N THR A 94 -12.07 -29.85 5.28
CA THR A 94 -12.25 -28.40 5.20
C THR A 94 -12.74 -27.83 6.52
N ASP A 95 -12.09 -26.77 6.98
CA ASP A 95 -12.62 -25.93 8.05
C ASP A 95 -13.53 -24.86 7.41
N GLY A 96 -14.77 -25.26 7.18
CA GLY A 96 -15.77 -24.45 6.49
C GLY A 96 -16.50 -25.21 5.40
N PRO A 97 -17.34 -24.53 4.61
CA PRO A 97 -18.13 -25.20 3.59
C PRO A 97 -17.26 -25.65 2.41
N THR A 98 -17.50 -26.88 1.92
CA THR A 98 -16.91 -27.39 0.67
C THR A 98 -17.51 -26.72 -0.58
N ARG A 99 -18.73 -26.17 -0.47
CA ARG A 99 -19.43 -25.44 -1.54
C ARG A 99 -19.45 -23.96 -1.27
N LEU A 100 -18.64 -23.22 -2.00
CA LEU A 100 -18.38 -21.80 -1.81
C LEU A 100 -19.30 -20.94 -2.69
N SER A 101 -20.04 -20.03 -2.08
CA SER A 101 -20.72 -18.95 -2.77
C SER A 101 -19.72 -17.87 -3.21
N LYS A 102 -20.15 -16.93 -4.06
CA LYS A 102 -19.32 -15.79 -4.51
C LYS A 102 -18.58 -15.13 -3.35
N LEU A 103 -17.27 -14.94 -3.51
CA LEU A 103 -16.34 -14.29 -2.55
C LEU A 103 -16.30 -14.94 -1.16
N ARG A 104 -16.84 -16.16 -1.03
CA ARG A 104 -16.68 -16.95 0.20
C ARG A 104 -15.40 -17.78 0.13
N SER A 105 -14.74 -17.89 1.27
CA SER A 105 -13.51 -18.65 1.44
C SER A 105 -13.76 -19.89 2.30
N SER A 106 -12.93 -20.92 2.10
CA SER A 106 -12.80 -22.07 2.98
C SER A 106 -11.33 -22.38 3.19
N THR A 107 -11.01 -22.99 4.31
CA THR A 107 -9.67 -23.48 4.59
C THR A 107 -9.66 -24.99 4.38
N ILE A 108 -8.79 -25.45 3.52
CA ILE A 108 -8.56 -26.89 3.28
C ILE A 108 -7.37 -27.29 4.13
N VAL A 109 -7.49 -28.39 4.85
CA VAL A 109 -6.42 -28.98 5.65
C VAL A 109 -6.07 -30.34 5.07
N VAL A 110 -4.82 -30.48 4.66
CA VAL A 110 -4.25 -31.70 4.06
C VAL A 110 -3.27 -32.30 5.07
N PRO A 111 -3.54 -33.47 5.65
CA PRO A 111 -2.54 -34.23 6.41
C PRO A 111 -1.39 -34.63 5.46
N TYR A 112 -0.24 -34.02 5.60
CA TYR A 112 0.89 -34.23 4.71
C TYR A 112 2.22 -34.02 5.42
N GLN A 113 3.14 -34.96 5.25
CA GLN A 113 4.51 -34.84 5.76
C GLN A 113 5.35 -34.09 4.72
N TRP A 114 5.66 -32.86 5.02
CA TRP A 114 6.47 -31.99 4.16
C TRP A 114 7.87 -31.80 4.76
N VAL A 115 8.83 -31.41 3.92
CA VAL A 115 10.22 -31.16 4.30
C VAL A 115 10.50 -29.66 4.23
N ASP A 116 11.15 -29.15 5.26
CA ASP A 116 11.53 -27.74 5.33
C ASP A 116 12.52 -27.38 4.23
N GLY A 117 12.23 -26.29 3.49
CA GLY A 117 13.04 -25.82 2.37
C GLY A 117 12.72 -26.47 1.02
N ASP A 118 11.95 -27.53 0.94
CA ASP A 118 11.59 -28.16 -0.33
C ASP A 118 10.50 -27.36 -1.07
N PRO A 119 10.52 -27.34 -2.42
CA PRO A 119 9.44 -26.76 -3.21
C PRO A 119 8.22 -27.67 -3.25
N TYR A 120 7.02 -27.09 -3.26
CA TYR A 120 5.75 -27.81 -3.39
C TYR A 120 4.82 -27.10 -4.36
N THR A 121 4.05 -27.88 -5.12
CA THR A 121 2.92 -27.37 -5.90
C THR A 121 1.64 -27.94 -5.34
N VAL A 122 0.73 -27.06 -4.91
CA VAL A 122 -0.59 -27.46 -4.43
C VAL A 122 -1.64 -27.15 -5.48
N GLY A 123 -2.57 -28.08 -5.71
CA GLY A 123 -3.68 -27.92 -6.65
C GLY A 123 -5.02 -28.11 -5.95
N VAL A 124 -6.02 -27.35 -6.37
CA VAL A 124 -7.40 -27.47 -5.91
C VAL A 124 -8.32 -27.57 -7.11
N THR A 125 -8.98 -28.70 -7.26
CA THR A 125 -9.86 -29.01 -8.40
C THR A 125 -11.32 -28.73 -8.03
N SER A 126 -12.02 -28.05 -8.90
CA SER A 126 -13.46 -27.83 -8.79
C SER A 126 -14.26 -29.06 -9.22
N SER A 127 -15.55 -29.13 -8.86
CA SER A 127 -16.45 -30.19 -9.28
C SER A 127 -16.67 -30.29 -10.79
N THR A 128 -16.21 -29.31 -11.55
CA THR A 128 -16.23 -29.33 -13.04
C THR A 128 -14.93 -29.83 -13.64
N GLY A 129 -13.96 -30.25 -12.81
CA GLY A 129 -12.68 -30.81 -13.24
C GLY A 129 -11.61 -29.76 -13.56
N ILE A 130 -11.85 -28.48 -13.26
CA ILE A 130 -10.85 -27.43 -13.47
C ILE A 130 -10.00 -27.30 -12.22
N GLU A 131 -8.70 -27.49 -12.39
CA GLU A 131 -7.69 -27.36 -11.34
C GLU A 131 -7.10 -25.95 -11.32
N THR A 132 -6.88 -25.45 -10.13
CA THR A 132 -6.11 -24.21 -9.87
C THR A 132 -4.91 -24.60 -9.03
N THR A 133 -3.71 -24.24 -9.48
CA THR A 133 -2.47 -24.58 -8.80
C THR A 133 -1.79 -23.35 -8.20
N ALA A 134 -1.04 -23.56 -7.11
CA ALA A 134 -0.14 -22.57 -6.52
C ALA A 134 1.20 -23.26 -6.22
N SER A 135 2.30 -22.67 -6.67
CA SER A 135 3.64 -23.14 -6.41
C SER A 135 4.25 -22.39 -5.21
N VAL A 136 4.85 -23.13 -4.29
CA VAL A 136 5.60 -22.61 -3.15
C VAL A 136 7.06 -23.00 -3.36
N PRO A 137 7.95 -22.06 -3.62
CA PRO A 137 9.35 -22.35 -3.96
C PRO A 137 10.14 -23.03 -2.83
N ALA A 138 9.79 -22.73 -1.59
CA ALA A 138 10.36 -23.37 -0.41
C ALA A 138 9.32 -23.43 0.71
N ALA A 139 9.00 -24.62 1.17
CA ALA A 139 8.10 -24.79 2.30
C ALA A 139 8.81 -24.38 3.59
N VAL A 140 8.20 -23.47 4.32
CA VAL A 140 8.68 -23.04 5.64
C VAL A 140 7.54 -23.14 6.63
N GLU A 141 7.82 -23.60 7.85
CA GLU A 141 6.80 -23.71 8.89
C GLU A 141 6.09 -22.36 9.10
N ALA A 142 4.80 -22.33 8.82
CA ALA A 142 3.97 -21.16 9.01
C ALA A 142 3.88 -20.80 10.49
N ARG A 143 4.57 -19.74 10.87
CA ARG A 143 4.46 -19.18 12.21
C ARG A 143 3.15 -18.42 12.32
N GLY A 144 2.16 -19.03 12.94
CA GLY A 144 0.91 -18.35 13.29
C GLY A 144 1.16 -17.06 14.08
N ALA A 145 0.14 -16.23 14.25
CA ALA A 145 0.21 -15.03 15.06
C ALA A 145 0.64 -15.41 16.49
N SER A 146 1.90 -15.15 16.80
CA SER A 146 2.53 -15.44 18.08
C SER A 146 3.23 -14.19 18.62
N PRO A 147 3.38 -14.04 19.94
CA PRO A 147 4.12 -12.90 20.50
C PRO A 147 5.54 -12.75 19.94
N ARG A 148 6.21 -13.86 19.62
CA ARG A 148 7.54 -13.84 18.98
C ARG A 148 7.47 -13.36 17.54
N GLY A 149 6.46 -13.77 16.78
CA GLY A 149 6.24 -13.29 15.41
C GLY A 149 5.94 -11.79 15.37
N PHE A 150 5.04 -11.31 16.25
CA PHE A 150 4.78 -9.88 16.39
C PHE A 150 6.03 -9.08 16.73
N LEU A 151 6.83 -9.56 17.68
CA LEU A 151 8.10 -8.91 18.05
C LEU A 151 9.09 -8.95 16.88
N GLY A 152 9.21 -10.08 16.16
CA GLY A 152 10.09 -10.23 15.01
C GLY A 152 9.80 -9.20 13.91
N TYR A 153 8.55 -9.10 13.46
CA TYR A 153 8.14 -8.11 12.46
C TYR A 153 8.28 -6.67 12.98
N ALA A 154 8.02 -6.43 14.27
CA ALA A 154 8.25 -5.11 14.87
C ALA A 154 9.72 -4.72 14.86
N LEU A 155 10.62 -5.63 15.18
CA LEU A 155 12.07 -5.39 15.15
C LEU A 155 12.58 -5.17 13.72
N ILE A 156 12.08 -5.94 12.74
CA ILE A 156 12.41 -5.74 11.34
C ILE A 156 11.91 -4.36 10.88
N GLY A 157 10.65 -4.02 11.13
CA GLY A 157 10.11 -2.71 10.75
C GLY A 157 10.80 -1.53 11.45
N LEU A 158 11.24 -1.70 12.70
CA LEU A 158 12.07 -0.72 13.42
C LEU A 158 13.43 -0.55 12.75
N LEU A 159 14.08 -1.68 12.39
CA LEU A 159 15.40 -1.72 11.77
C LEU A 159 15.37 -1.13 10.35
N VAL A 160 14.32 -1.42 9.59
CA VAL A 160 14.18 -0.98 8.19
C VAL A 160 13.66 0.45 8.11
N GLY A 161 12.64 0.79 8.89
CA GLY A 161 11.96 2.08 8.79
C GLY A 161 12.54 3.12 9.76
N VAL A 162 12.37 2.95 11.07
CA VAL A 162 12.60 4.02 12.05
C VAL A 162 14.08 4.36 12.22
N ILE A 163 14.95 3.35 12.33
CA ILE A 163 16.39 3.57 12.57
C ILE A 163 17.06 4.28 11.38
N PRO A 164 16.89 3.85 10.12
CA PRO A 164 17.51 4.52 8.98
C PRO A 164 17.01 5.95 8.79
N VAL A 165 15.71 6.19 8.94
CA VAL A 165 15.14 7.54 8.88
C VAL A 165 15.71 8.43 9.98
N ALA A 166 15.85 7.92 11.21
CA ALA A 166 16.48 8.65 12.30
C ALA A 166 17.95 8.98 12.03
N LEU A 167 18.71 8.05 11.40
CA LEU A 167 20.06 8.30 10.94
C LEU A 167 20.11 9.40 9.89
N GLY A 168 19.19 9.40 8.91
CA GLY A 168 19.07 10.48 7.94
C GLY A 168 18.77 11.84 8.59
N LEU A 169 17.86 11.88 9.56
CA LEU A 169 17.58 13.08 10.35
C LEU A 169 18.79 13.59 11.16
N ALA A 170 19.70 12.70 11.55
CA ALA A 170 20.92 13.09 12.27
C ALA A 170 21.87 13.99 11.43
N TRP A 171 21.70 14.07 10.11
CA TRP A 171 22.43 15.03 9.28
C TRP A 171 21.93 16.48 9.38
N LEU A 172 20.83 16.75 10.09
CA LEU A 172 20.28 18.10 10.24
C LEU A 172 21.31 19.15 10.67
N PRO A 173 22.25 18.91 11.63
CA PRO A 173 23.26 19.90 12.01
C PRO A 173 24.19 20.28 10.86
N SER A 174 24.53 19.34 9.98
CA SER A 174 25.36 19.56 8.78
C SER A 174 24.60 20.34 7.73
N LEU A 175 23.33 19.99 7.47
CA LEU A 175 22.44 20.68 6.55
C LEU A 175 22.22 22.15 6.94
N ARG A 176 22.16 22.46 8.23
CA ARG A 176 22.04 23.84 8.75
C ARG A 176 23.24 24.73 8.46
N ARG A 177 24.40 24.12 8.21
CA ARG A 177 25.64 24.83 7.86
C ARG A 177 25.90 24.84 6.34
N ALA A 178 25.08 24.10 5.57
CA ALA A 178 25.23 24.00 4.13
C ALA A 178 24.78 25.29 3.43
N ASP A 179 25.42 25.59 2.30
CA ASP A 179 24.98 26.66 1.41
C ASP A 179 23.52 26.41 0.96
N PRO A 180 22.67 27.42 0.84
CA PRO A 180 21.28 27.29 0.40
C PRO A 180 21.11 26.53 -0.94
N ARG A 181 22.11 26.54 -1.83
CA ARG A 181 22.10 25.77 -3.07
C ARG A 181 22.09 24.27 -2.81
N TRP A 182 22.87 23.82 -1.82
CA TRP A 182 22.89 22.40 -1.42
C TRP A 182 21.63 21.98 -0.69
N VAL A 183 21.04 22.85 0.13
CA VAL A 183 19.73 22.58 0.75
C VAL A 183 18.67 22.39 -0.33
N ALA A 184 18.68 23.27 -1.37
CA ALA A 184 17.79 23.11 -2.53
C ALA A 184 18.05 21.82 -3.31
N ALA A 185 19.33 21.40 -3.46
CA ALA A 185 19.68 20.13 -4.07
C ALA A 185 19.15 18.93 -3.28
N PHE A 186 19.26 18.94 -1.96
CA PHE A 186 18.71 17.87 -1.10
C PHE A 186 17.18 17.83 -1.11
N MET A 187 16.51 18.99 -1.18
CA MET A 187 15.07 19.05 -1.39
C MET A 187 14.67 18.46 -2.75
N ALA A 188 15.42 18.77 -3.79
CA ALA A 188 15.18 18.21 -5.12
C ALA A 188 15.49 16.70 -5.17
N LEU A 189 16.54 16.25 -4.47
CA LEU A 189 16.85 14.82 -4.29
C LEU A 189 15.66 14.09 -3.67
N THR A 190 15.06 14.65 -2.61
CA THR A 190 13.85 14.08 -2.01
C THR A 190 12.69 13.96 -3.01
N ALA A 191 12.48 15.00 -3.83
CA ALA A 191 11.45 14.95 -4.87
C ALA A 191 11.76 13.87 -5.92
N GLY A 192 13.03 13.68 -6.29
CA GLY A 192 13.47 12.62 -7.19
C GLY A 192 13.25 11.22 -6.62
N LEU A 193 13.64 11.01 -5.36
CA LEU A 193 13.39 9.78 -4.62
C LEU A 193 11.89 9.43 -4.62
N LEU A 194 11.06 10.36 -4.16
CA LEU A 194 9.61 10.15 -4.06
C LEU A 194 8.95 9.96 -5.42
N SER A 195 9.46 10.58 -6.49
CA SER A 195 8.97 10.35 -7.85
C SER A 195 9.24 8.92 -8.31
N PHE A 196 10.42 8.39 -8.02
CA PHE A 196 10.76 6.99 -8.31
C PHE A 196 9.89 6.04 -7.49
N LEU A 197 9.78 6.27 -6.18
CA LEU A 197 8.95 5.47 -5.27
C LEU A 197 7.47 5.45 -5.68
N ALA A 198 6.96 6.56 -6.22
CA ALA A 198 5.59 6.59 -6.73
C ALA A 198 5.41 5.67 -7.95
N LEU A 199 6.40 5.60 -8.84
CA LEU A 199 6.36 4.70 -10.00
C LEU A 199 6.51 3.24 -9.57
N ASP A 200 7.41 2.96 -8.65
CA ASP A 200 7.66 1.63 -8.10
C ASP A 200 6.43 1.08 -7.38
N ALA A 201 5.86 1.85 -6.46
CA ALA A 201 4.62 1.50 -5.79
C ALA A 201 3.43 1.32 -6.75
N LEU A 202 3.39 2.07 -7.87
CA LEU A 202 2.37 1.90 -8.89
C LEU A 202 2.56 0.59 -9.66
N ALA A 203 3.79 0.23 -10.01
CA ALA A 203 4.10 -1.05 -10.65
C ALA A 203 3.66 -2.21 -9.76
N GLU A 204 4.01 -2.20 -8.48
CA GLU A 204 3.62 -3.22 -7.51
C GLU A 204 2.09 -3.30 -7.35
N ALA A 205 1.39 -2.15 -7.28
CA ALA A 205 -0.06 -2.12 -7.23
C ALA A 205 -0.70 -2.73 -8.49
N LEU A 206 -0.10 -2.51 -9.67
CA LEU A 206 -0.57 -3.07 -10.94
C LEU A 206 -0.32 -4.58 -11.03
N ASP A 207 0.80 -5.07 -10.53
CA ASP A 207 1.12 -6.49 -10.51
C ASP A 207 0.22 -7.26 -9.54
N LEU A 208 0.02 -6.72 -8.34
CA LEU A 208 -0.91 -7.31 -7.37
C LEU A 208 -2.35 -7.28 -7.86
N GLN A 209 -2.79 -6.20 -8.51
CA GLN A 209 -4.15 -6.10 -9.02
C GLN A 209 -4.45 -7.11 -10.14
N ALA A 210 -3.43 -7.52 -10.91
CA ALA A 210 -3.59 -8.53 -11.94
C ALA A 210 -3.96 -9.92 -11.35
N ARG A 211 -3.64 -10.14 -10.08
CA ARG A 211 -4.00 -11.35 -9.33
C ARG A 211 -5.41 -11.29 -8.74
N LEU A 212 -6.04 -10.10 -8.72
CA LEU A 212 -7.38 -9.93 -8.15
C LEU A 212 -8.46 -10.44 -9.11
N PRO A 213 -9.52 -11.10 -8.60
CA PRO A 213 -10.70 -11.40 -9.40
C PRO A 213 -11.29 -10.13 -10.01
N SER A 214 -11.73 -10.21 -11.27
CA SER A 214 -12.30 -9.08 -12.02
C SER A 214 -13.46 -8.36 -11.30
N GLY A 215 -14.18 -9.07 -10.44
CA GLY A 215 -15.27 -8.52 -9.62
C GLY A 215 -14.82 -7.52 -8.55
N LEU A 216 -13.51 -7.47 -8.21
CA LEU A 216 -12.97 -6.53 -7.23
C LEU A 216 -12.46 -5.23 -7.85
N GLN A 217 -12.53 -5.09 -9.18
CA GLN A 217 -12.18 -3.88 -9.91
C GLN A 217 -10.82 -3.28 -9.49
N GLY A 218 -9.74 -4.07 -9.61
CA GLY A 218 -8.40 -3.66 -9.21
C GLY A 218 -7.99 -2.25 -9.66
N PRO A 219 -8.21 -1.83 -10.92
CA PRO A 219 -7.93 -0.45 -11.37
C PRO A 219 -8.72 0.61 -10.61
N GLY A 220 -9.97 0.34 -10.25
CA GLY A 220 -10.80 1.23 -9.43
C GLY A 220 -10.26 1.36 -8.00
N LEU A 221 -9.74 0.28 -7.43
CA LEU A 221 -9.12 0.28 -6.10
C LEU A 221 -7.83 1.09 -6.09
N ILE A 222 -7.00 0.99 -7.14
CA ILE A 222 -5.80 1.82 -7.31
C ILE A 222 -6.19 3.29 -7.40
N LEU A 223 -7.13 3.65 -8.26
CA LEU A 223 -7.59 5.03 -8.39
C LEU A 223 -8.12 5.59 -7.07
N LEU A 224 -8.90 4.79 -6.33
CA LEU A 224 -9.43 5.16 -5.01
C LEU A 224 -8.30 5.43 -4.00
N GLY A 225 -7.32 4.54 -3.90
CA GLY A 225 -6.18 4.68 -2.99
C GLY A 225 -5.34 5.92 -3.32
N VAL A 226 -4.97 6.10 -4.59
CA VAL A 226 -4.23 7.29 -5.06
C VAL A 226 -4.99 8.58 -4.76
N ALA A 227 -6.27 8.65 -5.11
CA ALA A 227 -7.08 9.84 -4.86
C ALA A 227 -7.26 10.11 -3.36
N ALA A 228 -7.51 9.08 -2.55
CA ALA A 228 -7.71 9.22 -1.11
C ALA A 228 -6.47 9.79 -0.42
N SER A 229 -5.28 9.26 -0.71
CA SER A 229 -4.04 9.74 -0.09
C SER A 229 -3.62 11.11 -0.63
N TYR A 230 -3.67 11.33 -1.94
CA TYR A 230 -3.32 12.63 -2.54
C TYR A 230 -4.23 13.77 -2.00
N LEU A 231 -5.55 13.58 -2.03
CA LEU A 231 -6.50 14.56 -1.54
C LEU A 231 -6.45 14.71 -0.03
N GLY A 232 -6.27 13.59 0.70
CA GLY A 232 -6.11 13.59 2.15
C GLY A 232 -4.90 14.41 2.59
N LEU A 233 -3.73 14.20 1.98
CA LEU A 233 -2.52 14.98 2.27
C LEU A 233 -2.64 16.43 1.80
N THR A 234 -3.31 16.70 0.69
CA THR A 234 -3.62 18.07 0.26
C THR A 234 -4.47 18.79 1.31
N PHE A 235 -5.46 18.10 1.89
CA PHE A 235 -6.26 18.64 2.98
C PHE A 235 -5.43 18.90 4.23
N VAL A 236 -4.53 18.00 4.60
CA VAL A 236 -3.59 18.17 5.73
C VAL A 236 -2.66 19.36 5.48
N ALA A 237 -2.11 19.50 4.28
CA ALA A 237 -1.28 20.63 3.89
C ALA A 237 -2.01 21.97 4.05
N GLN A 238 -3.26 22.05 3.59
CA GLN A 238 -4.10 23.23 3.76
C GLN A 238 -4.39 23.55 5.24
N ARG A 239 -4.58 22.53 6.08
CA ARG A 239 -4.76 22.71 7.53
C ARG A 239 -3.51 23.26 8.21
N PHE A 240 -2.33 22.83 7.80
CA PHE A 240 -1.07 23.38 8.30
C PHE A 240 -0.89 24.86 7.89
N SER A 241 -1.19 25.19 6.66
CA SER A 241 -1.17 26.58 6.17
C SER A 241 -2.13 27.49 6.96
N ALA A 242 -3.36 27.03 7.18
CA ALA A 242 -4.38 27.78 7.93
C ALA A 242 -4.00 28.05 9.39
N ARG A 243 -3.38 27.07 10.07
CA ARG A 243 -2.92 27.22 11.47
C ARG A 243 -1.75 28.19 11.62
N GLY A 244 -0.91 28.28 10.59
CA GLY A 244 0.21 29.20 10.55
C GLY A 244 -0.14 30.65 10.19
N ASN A 245 -1.43 30.99 10.05
CA ASN A 245 -1.91 32.30 9.55
C ASN A 245 -1.23 32.71 8.23
N ARG A 246 -0.85 31.73 7.40
CA ARG A 246 -0.18 31.92 6.11
C ARG A 246 -1.21 31.96 4.99
N ASP A 247 -0.88 32.66 3.92
CA ASP A 247 -1.63 32.58 2.68
C ASP A 247 -1.75 31.09 2.24
N ARG A 248 -2.95 30.61 1.95
CA ARG A 248 -3.21 29.24 1.50
C ARG A 248 -2.50 28.88 0.20
N SER A 249 -2.06 29.88 -0.56
CA SER A 249 -1.28 29.71 -1.79
C SER A 249 0.23 29.62 -1.51
N ALA A 250 0.70 29.95 -0.31
CA ALA A 250 2.11 29.87 0.05
C ALA A 250 2.53 28.41 0.29
N PRO A 251 3.74 27.99 -0.16
CA PRO A 251 4.24 26.65 0.09
C PRO A 251 4.46 26.43 1.59
N LEU A 252 4.33 25.17 2.02
CA LEU A 252 4.73 24.77 3.36
C LEU A 252 6.24 24.88 3.53
N GLU A 253 6.67 25.19 4.74
CA GLU A 253 8.09 25.37 5.10
C GLU A 253 8.39 24.77 6.46
N GLY A 254 9.66 24.52 6.72
CA GLY A 254 10.16 24.09 8.02
C GLY A 254 9.49 22.79 8.51
N VAL A 255 9.09 22.77 9.77
CA VAL A 255 8.51 21.59 10.42
C VAL A 255 7.19 21.15 9.76
N ALA A 256 6.39 22.08 9.24
CA ALA A 256 5.12 21.72 8.58
C ALA A 256 5.36 20.91 7.29
N LEU A 257 6.31 21.35 6.45
CA LEU A 257 6.70 20.60 5.26
C LEU A 257 7.38 19.27 5.64
N ALA A 258 8.29 19.28 6.61
CA ALA A 258 8.92 18.06 7.10
C ALA A 258 7.89 17.02 7.61
N THR A 259 6.84 17.49 8.31
CA THR A 259 5.77 16.59 8.79
C THR A 259 4.98 16.01 7.62
N LEU A 260 4.68 16.80 6.59
CA LEU A 260 3.98 16.31 5.42
C LEU A 260 4.83 15.28 4.65
N VAL A 261 6.13 15.56 4.47
CA VAL A 261 7.10 14.63 3.88
C VAL A 261 7.16 13.34 4.72
N ALA A 262 7.24 13.43 6.04
CA ALA A 262 7.27 12.27 6.94
C ALA A 262 5.99 11.42 6.84
N ILE A 263 4.81 12.03 6.70
CA ILE A 263 3.55 11.29 6.52
C ILE A 263 3.55 10.58 5.15
N GLY A 264 3.98 11.27 4.09
CA GLY A 264 4.06 10.67 2.75
C GLY A 264 4.99 9.46 2.69
N ILE A 265 6.19 9.61 3.26
CA ILE A 265 7.18 8.54 3.42
C ILE A 265 6.59 7.41 4.29
N GLY A 266 5.89 7.72 5.38
CA GLY A 266 5.27 6.72 6.23
C GLY A 266 4.23 5.84 5.51
N LEU A 267 3.44 6.43 4.60
CA LEU A 267 2.52 5.65 3.77
C LEU A 267 3.26 4.76 2.76
N HIS A 268 4.42 5.20 2.25
CA HIS A 268 5.28 4.35 1.43
C HIS A 268 5.90 3.21 2.25
N ASN A 269 6.48 3.49 3.40
CA ASN A 269 7.09 2.52 4.29
C ASN A 269 6.11 1.47 4.85
N LEU A 270 4.81 1.80 4.88
CA LEU A 270 3.76 0.80 5.13
C LEU A 270 3.76 -0.29 4.04
N GLY A 271 3.91 0.11 2.77
CA GLY A 271 4.03 -0.80 1.62
C GLY A 271 5.30 -1.65 1.69
N GLU A 272 6.44 -1.05 2.01
CA GLU A 272 7.70 -1.78 2.19
C GLU A 272 7.63 -2.85 3.28
N GLY A 273 7.09 -2.46 4.44
CA GLY A 273 6.86 -3.40 5.53
C GLY A 273 5.94 -4.56 5.12
N LEU A 274 4.89 -4.25 4.34
CA LEU A 274 3.97 -5.25 3.81
C LEU A 274 4.69 -6.21 2.85
N ALA A 275 5.53 -5.71 1.94
CA ALA A 275 6.32 -6.52 1.01
C ALA A 275 7.26 -7.47 1.77
N ILE A 276 8.03 -6.96 2.75
CA ILE A 276 8.91 -7.78 3.60
C ILE A 276 8.09 -8.84 4.36
N GLY A 277 6.99 -8.43 5.00
CA GLY A 277 6.16 -9.35 5.78
C GLY A 277 5.57 -10.46 4.92
N SER A 278 5.09 -10.12 3.72
CA SER A 278 4.54 -11.10 2.77
C SER A 278 5.61 -12.06 2.26
N SER A 279 6.80 -11.58 1.86
CA SER A 279 7.90 -12.43 1.39
C SER A 279 8.33 -13.46 2.43
N ILE A 280 8.47 -13.02 3.70
CA ILE A 280 8.80 -13.92 4.81
C ILE A 280 7.68 -14.93 5.06
N ALA A 281 6.41 -14.49 4.97
CA ALA A 281 5.24 -15.35 5.23
C ALA A 281 5.06 -16.46 4.20
N ILE A 282 5.48 -16.24 2.94
CA ILE A 282 5.41 -17.24 1.86
C ILE A 282 6.71 -18.05 1.71
N GLY A 283 7.69 -17.83 2.61
CA GLY A 283 8.96 -18.58 2.61
C GLY A 283 10.05 -18.03 1.67
N GLU A 284 9.83 -16.90 1.00
CA GLU A 284 10.85 -16.25 0.17
C GLU A 284 11.85 -15.47 1.03
N LEU A 285 12.60 -16.17 1.86
CA LEU A 285 13.52 -15.58 2.83
C LEU A 285 14.67 -14.79 2.16
N ALA A 286 15.15 -15.24 1.01
CA ALA A 286 16.17 -14.55 0.24
C ALA A 286 15.65 -13.19 -0.21
N LEU A 287 14.47 -13.13 -0.85
CA LEU A 287 13.83 -11.89 -1.26
C LEU A 287 13.57 -10.99 -0.05
N GLY A 288 13.01 -11.52 1.04
CA GLY A 288 12.78 -10.75 2.27
C GLY A 288 14.07 -10.13 2.81
N THR A 289 15.21 -10.84 2.76
CA THR A 289 16.50 -10.32 3.20
C THR A 289 17.02 -9.21 2.29
N PHE A 290 16.91 -9.37 0.96
CA PHE A 290 17.28 -8.32 0.00
C PHE A 290 16.44 -7.07 0.17
N LEU A 291 15.12 -7.21 0.35
CA LEU A 291 14.21 -6.09 0.63
C LEU A 291 14.63 -5.34 1.92
N ILE A 292 14.97 -6.05 3.00
CA ILE A 292 15.44 -5.44 4.25
C ILE A 292 16.68 -4.59 3.98
N ILE A 293 17.69 -5.12 3.30
CA ILE A 293 18.94 -4.40 3.03
C ILE A 293 18.67 -3.18 2.12
N GLY A 294 17.95 -3.38 1.02
CA GLY A 294 17.63 -2.32 0.06
C GLY A 294 16.88 -1.16 0.72
N PHE A 295 15.84 -1.47 1.45
CA PHE A 295 15.02 -0.46 2.13
C PHE A 295 15.78 0.27 3.25
N MET A 296 16.61 -0.43 4.02
CA MET A 296 17.48 0.23 5.00
C MET A 296 18.38 1.29 4.37
N VAL A 297 18.95 1.03 3.19
CA VAL A 297 19.87 1.95 2.54
C VAL A 297 19.15 3.22 2.08
N HIS A 298 18.03 3.11 1.38
CA HIS A 298 17.37 4.30 0.87
C HIS A 298 16.56 5.04 1.94
N ASN A 299 16.07 4.40 2.99
CA ASN A 299 15.37 5.05 4.09
C ASN A 299 16.27 6.03 4.89
N VAL A 300 17.59 5.86 4.85
CA VAL A 300 18.53 6.89 5.33
C VAL A 300 18.38 8.18 4.50
N THR A 301 18.25 8.06 3.17
CA THR A 301 18.09 9.22 2.29
C THR A 301 16.72 9.88 2.43
N GLU A 302 15.69 9.12 2.77
CA GLU A 302 14.36 9.63 3.12
C GLU A 302 14.40 10.49 4.39
N GLY A 303 15.13 10.01 5.42
CA GLY A 303 15.37 10.80 6.65
C GLY A 303 16.08 12.12 6.37
N LEU A 304 17.02 12.13 5.41
CA LEU A 304 17.67 13.35 4.91
C LEU A 304 16.64 14.28 4.26
N GLY A 305 15.70 13.72 3.49
CA GLY A 305 14.60 14.44 2.86
C GLY A 305 13.67 15.12 3.88
N ILE A 306 13.42 14.50 5.02
CA ILE A 306 12.66 15.10 6.13
C ILE A 306 13.48 16.20 6.84
N ALA A 307 14.80 16.04 6.93
CA ALA A 307 15.68 17.02 7.58
C ALA A 307 15.85 18.31 6.75
N ALA A 308 15.87 18.21 5.42
CA ALA A 308 16.16 19.33 4.53
C ALA A 308 15.20 20.53 4.69
N PRO A 309 13.86 20.40 4.79
CA PRO A 309 12.96 21.52 5.04
C PRO A 309 13.21 22.25 6.35
N ILE A 310 13.75 21.55 7.35
CA ILE A 310 13.99 22.08 8.71
C ILE A 310 15.34 22.82 8.79
N ALA A 311 16.23 22.58 7.83
CA ALA A 311 17.61 23.07 7.88
C ALA A 311 17.70 24.61 7.96
N GLY A 312 16.87 25.33 7.21
CA GLY A 312 16.82 26.79 7.19
C GLY A 312 15.91 27.45 8.24
N GLY A 313 15.28 26.66 9.13
CA GLY A 313 14.25 27.13 10.05
C GLY A 313 14.66 27.15 11.53
N GLU A 314 13.65 27.18 12.40
CA GLU A 314 13.80 27.16 13.87
C GLU A 314 14.52 25.91 14.38
N ARG A 315 15.08 26.01 15.57
CA ARG A 315 15.66 24.84 16.27
C ARG A 315 14.55 23.87 16.63
N VAL A 316 14.70 22.63 16.17
CA VAL A 316 13.80 21.51 16.49
C VAL A 316 14.47 20.68 17.59
N ASN A 317 13.72 20.35 18.63
CA ASN A 317 14.22 19.51 19.72
C ASN A 317 14.30 18.03 19.29
N ALA A 318 15.11 17.24 20.00
CA ALA A 318 15.32 15.82 19.68
C ALA A 318 14.00 15.00 19.69
N TRP A 319 13.05 15.34 20.58
CA TRP A 319 11.77 14.65 20.66
C TRP A 319 10.93 14.83 19.38
N ARG A 320 10.92 16.03 18.80
CA ARG A 320 10.23 16.28 17.52
C ARG A 320 10.90 15.54 16.37
N LEU A 321 12.23 15.44 16.37
CA LEU A 321 12.94 14.64 15.36
C LEU A 321 12.62 13.15 15.52
N ALA A 322 12.59 12.65 16.75
CA ALA A 322 12.18 11.26 17.02
C ALA A 322 10.72 11.00 16.59
N ALA A 323 9.82 11.96 16.83
CA ALA A 323 8.44 11.86 16.38
C ALA A 323 8.33 11.83 14.85
N LEU A 324 9.11 12.65 14.13
CA LEU A 324 9.16 12.60 12.66
C LEU A 324 9.71 11.26 12.14
N ALA A 325 10.76 10.72 12.78
CA ALA A 325 11.29 9.40 12.45
C ALA A 325 10.24 8.30 12.67
N LEU A 326 9.48 8.39 13.75
CA LEU A 326 8.42 7.42 14.07
C LEU A 326 7.23 7.54 13.10
N VAL A 327 6.84 8.75 12.71
CA VAL A 327 5.76 8.96 11.72
C VAL A 327 6.16 8.41 10.36
N ALA A 328 7.41 8.61 9.94
CA ALA A 328 7.89 8.13 8.65
C ALA A 328 8.23 6.63 8.67
N GLY A 329 8.95 6.15 9.67
CA GLY A 329 9.43 4.76 9.71
C GLY A 329 8.50 3.79 10.41
N GLY A 330 7.70 4.26 11.39
CA GLY A 330 6.81 3.40 12.19
C GLY A 330 5.78 2.60 11.38
N PRO A 331 5.19 3.14 10.31
CA PRO A 331 4.26 2.39 9.48
C PRO A 331 4.83 1.11 8.86
N ALA A 332 6.17 0.99 8.68
CA ALA A 332 6.81 -0.26 8.27
C ALA A 332 6.54 -1.43 9.24
N ILE A 333 6.41 -1.16 10.53
CA ILE A 333 6.05 -2.16 11.54
C ILE A 333 4.64 -2.70 11.28
N LEU A 334 3.68 -1.78 11.03
CA LEU A 334 2.30 -2.13 10.72
C LEU A 334 2.21 -2.91 9.40
N GLY A 335 2.95 -2.48 8.39
CA GLY A 335 3.08 -3.18 7.12
C GLY A 335 3.60 -4.61 7.30
N GLY A 336 4.67 -4.77 8.08
CA GLY A 336 5.25 -6.07 8.41
C GLY A 336 4.26 -7.01 9.09
N TRP A 337 3.45 -6.50 10.03
CA TRP A 337 2.37 -7.30 10.65
C TRP A 337 1.27 -7.67 9.66
N ILE A 338 0.84 -6.73 8.84
CA ILE A 338 -0.22 -6.96 7.84
C ILE A 338 0.26 -7.97 6.81
N GLY A 339 1.44 -7.78 6.21
CA GLY A 339 2.03 -8.71 5.23
C GLY A 339 2.30 -10.09 5.83
N GLY A 340 2.85 -10.14 7.05
CA GLY A 340 3.22 -11.37 7.72
C GLY A 340 2.04 -12.21 8.23
N PHE A 341 0.93 -11.58 8.61
CA PHE A 341 -0.18 -12.30 9.23
C PHE A 341 -1.49 -12.30 8.47
N LEU A 342 -1.75 -11.28 7.61
CA LEU A 342 -3.05 -11.15 6.94
C LEU A 342 -3.02 -11.53 5.46
N THR A 343 -1.86 -11.48 4.80
CA THR A 343 -1.66 -11.75 3.36
C THR A 343 -2.91 -11.51 2.51
N SER A 344 -3.11 -10.28 2.07
CA SER A 344 -4.29 -9.87 1.29
C SER A 344 -3.88 -8.99 0.13
N ASP A 345 -3.99 -9.51 -1.11
CA ASP A 345 -3.68 -8.74 -2.31
C ASP A 345 -4.53 -7.47 -2.42
N VAL A 346 -5.79 -7.51 -1.94
CA VAL A 346 -6.68 -6.32 -1.91
C VAL A 346 -6.08 -5.23 -1.03
N LEU A 347 -5.60 -5.59 0.17
CA LEU A 347 -4.94 -4.63 1.07
C LEU A 347 -3.60 -4.18 0.48
N GLY A 348 -2.84 -5.09 -0.16
CA GLY A 348 -1.61 -4.76 -0.86
C GLY A 348 -1.83 -3.70 -1.93
N VAL A 349 -2.74 -3.95 -2.87
CA VAL A 349 -3.12 -2.99 -3.92
C VAL A 349 -3.52 -1.65 -3.33
N PHE A 350 -4.35 -1.65 -2.29
CA PHE A 350 -4.82 -0.41 -1.67
C PHE A 350 -3.70 0.36 -0.98
N PHE A 351 -2.82 -0.30 -0.23
CA PHE A 351 -1.72 0.36 0.48
C PHE A 351 -0.65 0.89 -0.48
N PHE A 352 -0.29 0.15 -1.52
CA PHE A 352 0.61 0.66 -2.56
C PHE A 352 -0.02 1.83 -3.31
N ALA A 353 -1.31 1.79 -3.61
CA ALA A 353 -2.02 2.92 -4.20
C ALA A 353 -2.04 4.16 -3.28
N LEU A 354 -2.19 3.99 -1.96
CA LEU A 354 -2.05 5.09 -0.99
C LEU A 354 -0.63 5.66 -1.03
N ALA A 355 0.40 4.82 -1.13
CA ALA A 355 1.80 5.25 -1.23
C ALA A 355 2.03 6.12 -2.48
N VAL A 356 1.50 5.70 -3.64
CA VAL A 356 1.57 6.49 -4.89
C VAL A 356 1.01 7.90 -4.71
N GLY A 357 -0.24 8.00 -4.25
CA GLY A 357 -0.89 9.31 -4.11
C GLY A 357 -0.21 10.21 -3.08
N ALA A 358 0.31 9.63 -2.01
CA ALA A 358 1.05 10.33 -0.97
C ALA A 358 2.37 10.87 -1.51
N ALA A 359 3.17 10.05 -2.20
CA ALA A 359 4.43 10.46 -2.79
C ALA A 359 4.24 11.58 -3.83
N LEU A 360 3.27 11.44 -4.72
CA LEU A 360 2.96 12.47 -5.72
C LEU A 360 2.57 13.81 -5.07
N GLN A 361 1.76 13.79 -4.01
CA GLN A 361 1.37 15.00 -3.31
C GLN A 361 2.57 15.69 -2.65
N VAL A 362 3.46 14.93 -2.01
CA VAL A 362 4.68 15.46 -1.40
C VAL A 362 5.63 16.02 -2.46
N VAL A 363 5.80 15.34 -3.61
CA VAL A 363 6.59 15.85 -4.74
C VAL A 363 6.08 17.23 -5.19
N VAL A 364 4.76 17.42 -5.27
CA VAL A 364 4.17 18.71 -5.63
C VAL A 364 4.50 19.79 -4.58
N GLU A 365 4.39 19.48 -3.28
CA GLU A 365 4.71 20.47 -2.22
C GLU A 365 6.20 20.80 -2.16
N VAL A 366 7.06 19.80 -2.27
CA VAL A 366 8.51 20.00 -2.34
C VAL A 366 8.88 20.80 -3.59
N GLY A 367 8.26 20.49 -4.73
CA GLY A 367 8.45 21.25 -5.96
C GLY A 367 8.05 22.71 -5.83
N ARG A 368 6.93 23.00 -5.17
CA ARG A 368 6.48 24.39 -4.88
C ARG A 368 7.48 25.12 -3.96
N TYR A 369 7.98 24.45 -2.94
CA TYR A 369 9.01 25.00 -2.04
C TYR A 369 10.28 25.34 -2.81
N VAL A 370 10.83 24.38 -3.58
CA VAL A 370 12.05 24.55 -4.37
C VAL A 370 11.89 25.65 -5.41
N ALA A 371 10.75 25.72 -6.12
CA ALA A 371 10.48 26.76 -7.11
C ALA A 371 10.58 28.18 -6.54
N ARG A 372 10.17 28.38 -5.29
CA ARG A 372 10.15 29.70 -4.65
C ARG A 372 11.39 30.03 -3.84
N ARG A 373 12.10 29.03 -3.30
CA ARG A 373 13.21 29.23 -2.34
C ARG A 373 14.58 28.88 -2.90
N ALA A 374 14.67 28.06 -3.95
CA ALA A 374 15.97 27.68 -4.51
C ALA A 374 16.62 28.84 -5.25
N PRO A 375 17.91 29.14 -5.00
CA PRO A 375 18.67 30.06 -5.80
C PRO A 375 18.72 29.59 -7.27
N GLY A 376 18.21 30.39 -8.19
CA GLY A 376 18.08 30.05 -9.62
C GLY A 376 16.84 29.20 -9.97
N GLY A 377 15.96 28.93 -9.01
CA GLY A 377 14.68 28.22 -9.22
C GLY A 377 14.85 26.77 -9.66
N LEU A 378 13.77 26.19 -10.24
CA LEU A 378 13.74 24.76 -10.64
C LEU A 378 14.76 24.39 -11.73
N ARG A 379 15.22 25.35 -12.52
CA ARG A 379 16.18 25.10 -13.62
C ARG A 379 17.63 25.21 -13.20
N SER A 380 17.93 25.49 -11.93
CA SER A 380 19.32 25.55 -11.46
C SER A 380 19.97 24.17 -11.53
N GLY A 381 21.28 24.14 -11.88
CA GLY A 381 22.02 22.87 -11.99
C GLY A 381 22.01 22.06 -10.69
N HIS A 382 21.99 22.72 -9.53
CA HIS A 382 21.89 22.05 -8.23
C HIS A 382 20.54 21.35 -8.02
N VAL A 383 19.44 21.96 -8.47
CA VAL A 383 18.10 21.38 -8.37
C VAL A 383 17.94 20.22 -9.34
N VAL A 384 18.32 20.41 -10.62
CA VAL A 384 18.26 19.34 -11.62
C VAL A 384 19.17 18.19 -11.23
N GLY A 385 20.41 18.48 -10.82
CA GLY A 385 21.36 17.45 -10.38
C GLY A 385 20.88 16.70 -9.13
N GLY A 386 20.29 17.41 -8.15
CA GLY A 386 19.70 16.80 -6.96
C GLY A 386 18.55 15.85 -7.32
N TYR A 387 17.61 16.29 -8.17
CA TYR A 387 16.47 15.47 -8.59
C TYR A 387 16.91 14.19 -9.31
N LEU A 388 17.84 14.31 -10.27
CA LEU A 388 18.39 13.17 -10.98
C LEU A 388 19.16 12.24 -10.04
N ALA A 389 19.92 12.80 -9.08
CA ALA A 389 20.62 12.00 -8.08
C ALA A 389 19.63 11.18 -7.22
N GLY A 390 18.48 11.76 -6.87
CA GLY A 390 17.40 11.02 -6.16
C GLY A 390 16.91 9.81 -6.95
N ILE A 391 16.62 9.99 -8.24
CA ILE A 391 16.23 8.89 -9.13
C ILE A 391 17.33 7.83 -9.22
N VAL A 392 18.60 8.25 -9.40
CA VAL A 392 19.74 7.32 -9.53
C VAL A 392 19.96 6.53 -8.24
N VAL A 393 19.85 7.18 -7.08
CA VAL A 393 19.96 6.49 -5.78
C VAL A 393 18.90 5.39 -5.68
N MET A 394 17.64 5.69 -6.00
CA MET A 394 16.57 4.69 -5.95
C MET A 394 16.77 3.57 -6.96
N TYR A 395 17.12 3.91 -8.18
CA TYR A 395 17.40 2.91 -9.22
C TYR A 395 18.53 1.96 -8.81
N THR A 396 19.65 2.51 -8.29
CA THR A 396 20.80 1.69 -7.88
C THR A 396 20.52 0.85 -6.65
N THR A 397 19.76 1.34 -5.67
CA THR A 397 19.35 0.53 -4.52
C THR A 397 18.32 -0.53 -4.91
N GLY A 398 17.44 -0.25 -5.86
CA GLY A 398 16.53 -1.23 -6.44
C GLY A 398 17.25 -2.39 -7.12
N LEU A 399 18.37 -2.12 -7.82
CA LEU A 399 19.20 -3.18 -8.42
C LEU A 399 19.86 -4.13 -7.39
N LEU A 400 19.95 -3.72 -6.12
CA LEU A 400 20.44 -4.61 -5.04
C LEU A 400 19.36 -5.58 -4.57
N VAL A 401 18.11 -5.34 -4.95
CA VAL A 401 16.93 -6.10 -4.53
C VAL A 401 16.38 -6.98 -5.67
N ALA A 402 16.65 -6.60 -6.93
CA ALA A 402 16.30 -7.36 -8.13
C ALA A 402 17.29 -8.51 -8.38
#